data_9536de7d919fea6a2172ad40bd0c095b
#
_entry.id   9536de7d919fea6a2172ad40bd0c095b
#
_cell.length_a   1.000
_cell.length_b   1.000
_cell.length_c   1.000
_cell.angle_alpha   90.00
_cell.angle_beta   90.00
_cell.angle_gamma   90.00
#
_symmetry.space_group_name_H-M   'P 1'
#
loop_
_entity.id
_entity.type
_entity.pdbx_description
1 polymer ?
#
loop_
_entity_poly.entity_id
_entity_poly.type
_entity_poly.pdbx_seq_one_letter_code
_entity_poly.pdbx_strand_id
1 'polypeptide(L)'
;MRVSSLQSLLHLLSQPAAKVLLVAGFAYLLAFQYCRIRFWRDPHSAFFDIRNVFEWKYSLLREHQAQHFTSIHNAPSDSGIDDQLGTDRPLMCAALATVKRDKDDYFEATVGSLLTDLDPRERHALHLSVLFANTDPSQHPSWGQKWLGRLVDSVSSYNVSEEQFRHLQELEEQHNFYEKGVYDYVYLLNQCLETGAPYIFILEDDVILADGWFVKTMNGLHQLSHGSTARNNTWIYLRLFYTETSLMWSSDDFWYRNMPLAFLLVMGSGCALLLLIRRHWPGTRASLNNWTIAAVCLVVIPAFTGLLYMMGKYSLLPLEGVVEMNGPGCCTQGLVFPREQVPALVARLEEKKAGQTDSMIEEYADQTGLTRLALAPQQLQHVGLRSSRDNLEINTQSTWAFWFEENDARQLKAEHERLLAASDHYWLLD
;
A
#
# COMPACT_ATOMS: atom_id res chain seq x y z
N MET A 1 20.03 -62.55 -4.02
CA MET A 1 19.91 -61.24 -4.75
C MET A 1 19.52 -60.04 -3.84
N ARG A 2 18.72 -60.15 -2.77
CA ARG A 2 18.32 -59.01 -1.90
C ARG A 2 19.43 -58.44 -0.99
N VAL A 3 20.39 -59.25 -0.55
CA VAL A 3 21.46 -58.78 0.37
C VAL A 3 22.51 -57.93 -0.34
N SER A 4 22.80 -58.18 -1.61
CA SER A 4 23.73 -57.40 -2.41
C SER A 4 23.22 -56.00 -2.72
N SER A 5 21.90 -55.80 -2.88
CA SER A 5 21.30 -54.50 -3.14
C SER A 5 21.30 -53.60 -1.89
N LEU A 6 21.11 -54.14 -0.70
CA LEU A 6 21.15 -53.39 0.54
C LEU A 6 22.55 -52.90 0.90
N GLN A 7 23.56 -53.76 0.72
CA GLN A 7 24.98 -53.40 0.92
C GLN A 7 25.42 -52.31 -0.07
N SER A 8 25.02 -52.38 -1.33
CA SER A 8 25.27 -51.33 -2.33
C SER A 8 24.61 -50.02 -1.97
N LEU A 9 23.37 -50.03 -1.48
CA LEU A 9 22.67 -48.82 -1.01
C LEU A 9 23.35 -48.19 0.19
N LEU A 10 23.75 -48.97 1.19
CA LEU A 10 24.48 -48.49 2.37
C LEU A 10 25.84 -47.89 2.00
N HIS A 11 26.54 -48.49 1.05
CA HIS A 11 27.78 -47.94 0.53
C HIS A 11 27.57 -46.62 -0.21
N LEU A 12 26.51 -46.49 -1.00
CA LEU A 12 26.14 -45.24 -1.68
C LEU A 12 25.82 -44.14 -0.67
N LEU A 13 25.03 -44.42 0.36
CA LEU A 13 24.66 -43.49 1.43
C LEU A 13 25.84 -43.08 2.32
N SER A 14 26.89 -43.87 2.36
CA SER A 14 28.14 -43.55 3.09
C SER A 14 29.00 -42.50 2.40
N GLN A 15 28.78 -42.26 1.09
CA GLN A 15 29.58 -41.30 0.29
C GLN A 15 29.29 -39.85 0.76
N PRO A 16 30.34 -38.98 0.82
CA PRO A 16 30.17 -37.59 1.23
C PRO A 16 29.09 -36.84 0.41
N ALA A 17 29.07 -37.04 -0.90
CA ALA A 17 28.12 -36.42 -1.80
C ALA A 17 26.65 -36.81 -1.44
N ALA A 18 26.40 -38.10 -1.15
CA ALA A 18 25.07 -38.58 -0.77
C ALA A 18 24.61 -38.00 0.58
N LYS A 19 25.52 -37.92 1.55
CA LYS A 19 25.22 -37.27 2.85
C LYS A 19 24.88 -35.82 2.69
N VAL A 20 25.63 -35.07 1.86
CA VAL A 20 25.35 -33.65 1.56
C VAL A 20 23.98 -33.50 0.89
N LEU A 21 23.65 -34.34 -0.09
CA LEU A 21 22.35 -34.29 -0.77
C LEU A 21 21.19 -34.61 0.19
N LEU A 22 21.35 -35.59 1.10
CA LEU A 22 20.32 -35.92 2.09
C LEU A 22 20.09 -34.75 3.07
N VAL A 23 21.18 -34.18 3.61
CA VAL A 23 21.07 -33.03 4.54
C VAL A 23 20.51 -31.81 3.83
N ALA A 24 21.01 -31.49 2.62
CA ALA A 24 20.50 -30.39 1.83
C ALA A 24 19.05 -30.59 1.40
N GLY A 25 18.66 -31.80 1.02
CA GLY A 25 17.28 -32.14 0.68
C GLY A 25 16.33 -31.95 1.86
N PHE A 26 16.73 -32.40 3.05
CA PHE A 26 15.95 -32.17 4.27
C PHE A 26 15.86 -30.66 4.60
N ALA A 27 16.96 -29.94 4.54
CA ALA A 27 16.99 -28.49 4.76
C ALA A 27 16.12 -27.75 3.72
N TYR A 28 16.17 -28.18 2.45
CA TYR A 28 15.34 -27.63 1.39
C TYR A 28 13.84 -27.84 1.66
N LEU A 29 13.44 -29.04 2.08
CA LEU A 29 12.05 -29.32 2.43
C LEU A 29 11.56 -28.46 3.60
N LEU A 30 12.39 -28.26 4.62
CA LEU A 30 12.06 -27.37 5.74
C LEU A 30 11.95 -25.90 5.25
N ALA A 31 12.91 -25.45 4.46
CA ALA A 31 12.87 -24.09 3.89
C ALA A 31 11.66 -23.89 2.97
N PHE A 32 11.34 -24.89 2.15
CA PHE A 32 10.16 -24.85 1.28
C PHE A 32 8.85 -24.77 2.09
N GLN A 33 8.71 -25.57 3.13
CA GLN A 33 7.53 -25.52 4.00
C GLN A 33 7.45 -24.19 4.77
N TYR A 34 8.58 -23.69 5.23
CA TYR A 34 8.64 -22.35 5.83
C TYR A 34 8.16 -21.27 4.85
N CYS A 35 8.69 -21.26 3.62
CA CYS A 35 8.27 -20.30 2.58
C CYS A 35 6.78 -20.43 2.28
N ARG A 36 6.26 -21.65 2.16
CA ARG A 36 4.84 -21.92 1.93
C ARG A 36 3.94 -21.36 3.05
N ILE A 37 4.37 -21.48 4.31
CA ILE A 37 3.61 -20.97 5.46
C ILE A 37 3.76 -19.46 5.60
N ARG A 38 4.93 -18.91 5.30
CA ARG A 38 5.24 -17.49 5.52
C ARG A 38 4.72 -16.58 4.40
N PHE A 39 4.79 -17.03 3.14
CA PHE A 39 4.54 -16.20 1.95
C PHE A 39 3.26 -16.55 1.19
N TRP A 40 2.32 -17.29 1.80
CA TRP A 40 1.09 -17.66 1.13
C TRP A 40 0.13 -16.49 0.88
N ARG A 41 0.29 -15.37 1.59
CA ARG A 41 -0.44 -14.12 1.40
C ARG A 41 0.32 -13.08 0.58
N ASP A 42 1.58 -13.34 0.26
CA ASP A 42 2.40 -12.42 -0.51
C ASP A 42 2.13 -12.60 -2.01
N PRO A 43 1.51 -11.61 -2.70
CA PRO A 43 1.18 -11.71 -4.11
C PRO A 43 2.41 -11.82 -5.01
N HIS A 44 3.61 -11.46 -4.52
CA HIS A 44 4.85 -11.59 -5.26
C HIS A 44 5.41 -13.01 -5.22
N SER A 45 4.90 -13.85 -4.34
CA SER A 45 5.40 -15.20 -4.08
C SER A 45 4.74 -16.26 -4.98
N ALA A 46 5.51 -17.27 -5.39
CA ALA A 46 4.96 -18.47 -6.02
C ALA A 46 4.10 -19.33 -5.08
N PHE A 47 4.12 -19.03 -3.78
CA PHE A 47 3.30 -19.69 -2.76
C PHE A 47 1.95 -19.00 -2.52
N PHE A 48 1.68 -17.91 -3.23
CA PHE A 48 0.45 -17.14 -3.09
C PHE A 48 -0.81 -17.99 -3.31
N ASP A 49 -1.68 -18.06 -2.30
CA ASP A 49 -2.93 -18.82 -2.36
C ASP A 49 -4.13 -17.87 -2.51
N ILE A 50 -4.42 -17.48 -3.73
CA ILE A 50 -5.49 -16.55 -4.09
C ILE A 50 -6.87 -16.92 -3.53
N ARG A 51 -7.11 -18.17 -3.16
CA ARG A 51 -8.41 -18.63 -2.66
C ARG A 51 -8.66 -18.27 -1.19
N ASN A 52 -7.59 -18.04 -0.44
CA ASN A 52 -7.64 -17.87 1.03
C ASN A 52 -7.05 -16.55 1.52
N VAL A 53 -6.61 -15.65 0.62
CA VAL A 53 -5.91 -14.42 1.02
C VAL A 53 -6.84 -13.25 1.38
N PHE A 54 -8.10 -13.28 0.91
CA PHE A 54 -9.06 -12.19 1.10
C PHE A 54 -9.79 -12.29 2.44
N GLU A 55 -9.04 -12.32 3.54
CA GLU A 55 -9.57 -12.29 4.89
C GLU A 55 -9.32 -10.93 5.51
N TRP A 56 -10.40 -10.26 5.91
CA TRP A 56 -10.36 -9.06 6.73
C TRP A 56 -9.77 -9.40 8.11
N LYS A 57 -8.68 -8.71 8.48
CA LYS A 57 -7.98 -8.97 9.73
C LYS A 57 -7.62 -7.68 10.44
N TYR A 58 -6.58 -6.98 9.96
CA TYR A 58 -6.20 -5.71 10.54
C TYR A 58 -7.20 -4.61 10.19
N SER A 59 -7.69 -4.58 8.96
CA SER A 59 -8.74 -3.63 8.54
C SER A 59 -10.02 -3.78 9.36
N LEU A 60 -10.48 -5.00 9.65
CA LEU A 60 -11.65 -5.24 10.48
C LEU A 60 -11.47 -4.73 11.92
N LEU A 61 -10.25 -4.91 12.49
CA LEU A 61 -9.92 -4.34 13.80
C LEU A 61 -10.00 -2.82 13.77
N ARG A 62 -9.41 -2.19 12.75
CA ARG A 62 -9.43 -0.73 12.57
C ARG A 62 -10.84 -0.20 12.35
N GLU A 63 -11.65 -0.90 11.57
CA GLU A 63 -13.06 -0.56 11.36
C GLU A 63 -13.84 -0.52 12.69
N HIS A 64 -13.68 -1.55 13.54
CA HIS A 64 -14.31 -1.56 14.86
C HIS A 64 -13.82 -0.41 15.76
N GLN A 65 -12.52 -0.09 15.72
CA GLN A 65 -11.96 1.05 16.45
C GLN A 65 -12.55 2.38 15.94
N ALA A 66 -12.64 2.54 14.62
CA ALA A 66 -13.22 3.69 13.96
C ALA A 66 -14.70 3.91 14.35
N GLN A 67 -15.52 2.87 14.25
CA GLN A 67 -16.93 2.92 14.62
C GLN A 67 -17.13 3.21 16.12
N HIS A 68 -16.27 2.67 16.98
CA HIS A 68 -16.30 3.00 18.40
C HIS A 68 -15.95 4.46 18.64
N PHE A 69 -14.92 4.98 17.96
CA PHE A 69 -14.49 6.36 18.06
C PHE A 69 -15.59 7.34 17.63
N THR A 70 -16.23 7.13 16.48
CA THR A 70 -17.32 7.98 16.00
C THR A 70 -18.55 7.90 16.91
N SER A 71 -18.87 6.71 17.46
CA SER A 71 -19.99 6.52 18.36
C SER A 71 -19.86 7.33 19.66
N ILE A 72 -18.66 7.43 20.22
CA ILE A 72 -18.37 8.25 21.41
C ILE A 72 -18.67 9.74 21.11
N HIS A 73 -18.28 10.22 19.94
CA HIS A 73 -18.47 11.61 19.53
C HIS A 73 -19.92 11.89 19.07
N ASN A 74 -20.72 10.87 18.83
CA ASN A 74 -22.16 11.03 18.54
C ASN A 74 -23.03 11.09 19.81
N ALA A 75 -22.50 10.69 20.96
CA ALA A 75 -23.23 10.72 22.23
C ALA A 75 -23.56 12.16 22.67
N PRO A 76 -24.66 12.39 23.43
CA PRO A 76 -24.95 13.69 24.03
C PRO A 76 -23.80 14.10 24.96
N SER A 77 -23.14 15.23 24.71
CA SER A 77 -22.03 15.65 25.56
C SER A 77 -22.52 16.30 26.86
N ASP A 78 -22.32 15.58 27.97
CA ASP A 78 -22.15 16.14 29.31
C ASP A 78 -20.66 16.16 29.73
N SER A 79 -19.78 15.59 28.95
CA SER A 79 -18.32 15.59 29.14
C SER A 79 -17.71 16.58 28.15
N GLY A 80 -16.98 17.59 28.65
CA GLY A 80 -16.22 18.53 27.84
C GLY A 80 -15.13 17.82 27.04
N ILE A 81 -15.54 17.04 26.03
CA ILE A 81 -14.68 16.59 24.97
C ILE A 81 -14.39 17.86 24.19
N ASP A 82 -13.18 18.35 24.33
CA ASP A 82 -12.67 19.50 23.61
C ASP A 82 -12.80 19.20 22.13
N ASP A 83 -13.63 19.97 21.41
CA ASP A 83 -13.83 19.86 19.98
C ASP A 83 -12.54 20.38 19.32
N GLN A 84 -11.51 19.53 19.24
CA GLN A 84 -10.23 19.87 18.64
C GLN A 84 -10.37 19.82 17.12
N LEU A 85 -10.98 20.84 16.56
CA LEU A 85 -10.93 21.11 15.13
C LEU A 85 -9.50 21.58 14.76
N GLY A 86 -9.14 21.39 13.48
CA GLY A 86 -7.81 21.73 12.96
C GLY A 86 -7.48 23.24 13.09
N THR A 87 -6.30 23.62 12.65
CA THR A 87 -5.80 25.00 12.69
C THR A 87 -6.16 25.78 11.44
N ASP A 88 -6.00 27.13 11.52
CA ASP A 88 -6.09 28.04 10.37
C ASP A 88 -4.96 27.82 9.34
N ARG A 89 -3.94 27.02 9.67
CA ARG A 89 -2.80 26.71 8.78
C ARG A 89 -2.45 25.20 8.86
N PRO A 90 -3.26 24.36 8.25
CA PRO A 90 -2.99 22.93 8.21
C PRO A 90 -1.79 22.62 7.31
N LEU A 91 -1.04 21.58 7.66
CA LEU A 91 0.01 21.05 6.79
C LEU A 91 -0.55 20.13 5.69
N MET A 92 -1.69 19.51 5.95
CA MET A 92 -2.37 18.66 5.00
C MET A 92 -3.87 18.95 5.03
N CYS A 93 -4.46 19.12 3.84
CA CYS A 93 -5.90 19.05 3.66
C CYS A 93 -6.25 17.66 3.14
N ALA A 94 -6.96 16.87 3.94
CA ALA A 94 -7.56 15.61 3.49
C ALA A 94 -9.00 15.86 3.07
N ALA A 95 -9.40 15.39 1.90
CA ALA A 95 -10.76 15.56 1.41
C ALA A 95 -11.28 14.27 0.77
N LEU A 96 -12.56 13.99 1.02
CA LEU A 96 -13.28 12.87 0.43
C LEU A 96 -14.69 13.28 0.02
N ALA A 97 -15.17 12.67 -1.08
CA ALA A 97 -16.56 12.73 -1.48
C ALA A 97 -17.26 11.44 -1.05
N THR A 98 -18.45 11.57 -0.50
CA THR A 98 -19.30 10.42 -0.19
C THR A 98 -20.66 10.57 -0.86
N VAL A 99 -21.22 9.44 -1.29
CA VAL A 99 -22.55 9.35 -1.87
C VAL A 99 -23.37 8.28 -1.15
N LYS A 100 -24.69 8.43 -1.16
CA LYS A 100 -25.58 7.38 -0.66
C LYS A 100 -25.30 6.06 -1.36
N ARG A 101 -25.09 5.00 -0.59
CA ARG A 101 -25.00 3.62 -1.06
C ARG A 101 -26.26 2.84 -0.67
N ASP A 102 -26.69 1.90 -1.52
CA ASP A 102 -27.95 1.15 -1.26
C ASP A 102 -27.78 0.06 -0.19
N LYS A 103 -26.58 -0.48 0.01
CA LYS A 103 -26.36 -1.64 0.87
C LYS A 103 -25.26 -1.44 1.91
N ASP A 104 -24.08 -1.03 1.49
CA ASP A 104 -22.91 -1.00 2.35
C ASP A 104 -22.44 0.45 2.50
N ASP A 105 -22.39 0.95 3.73
CA ASP A 105 -21.87 2.28 4.04
C ASP A 105 -20.52 2.15 4.74
N TYR A 106 -19.49 2.65 4.09
CA TYR A 106 -18.09 2.59 4.58
C TYR A 106 -17.62 3.93 5.14
N PHE A 107 -18.36 5.02 4.85
CA PHE A 107 -17.97 6.40 5.12
C PHE A 107 -17.60 6.65 6.59
N GLU A 108 -18.45 6.20 7.53
CA GLU A 108 -18.20 6.38 8.97
C GLU A 108 -16.90 5.69 9.41
N ALA A 109 -16.64 4.48 8.90
CA ALA A 109 -15.42 3.74 9.19
C ALA A 109 -14.17 4.41 8.57
N THR A 110 -14.31 4.96 7.36
CA THR A 110 -13.24 5.72 6.69
C THR A 110 -12.85 6.94 7.52
N VAL A 111 -13.80 7.82 7.85
CA VAL A 111 -13.55 9.02 8.66
C VAL A 111 -13.03 8.65 10.04
N GLY A 112 -13.65 7.66 10.68
CA GLY A 112 -13.22 7.17 11.99
C GLY A 112 -11.78 6.64 11.98
N SER A 113 -11.40 5.82 10.98
CA SER A 113 -10.03 5.28 10.89
C SER A 113 -8.97 6.34 10.57
N LEU A 114 -9.36 7.39 9.84
CA LEU A 114 -8.50 8.53 9.52
C LEU A 114 -8.13 9.31 10.79
N LEU A 115 -9.05 9.43 11.75
CA LEU A 115 -8.91 10.27 12.95
C LEU A 115 -8.54 9.49 14.22
N THR A 116 -8.88 8.20 14.28
CA THR A 116 -8.58 7.36 15.46
C THR A 116 -7.07 7.25 15.68
N ASP A 117 -6.64 7.44 16.92
CA ASP A 117 -5.25 7.38 17.40
C ASP A 117 -4.34 8.50 16.88
N LEU A 118 -4.84 9.54 16.20
CA LEU A 118 -4.03 10.71 15.90
C LEU A 118 -3.58 11.40 17.22
N ASP A 119 -2.29 11.72 17.31
CA ASP A 119 -1.79 12.62 18.35
C ASP A 119 -2.43 14.02 18.17
N PRO A 120 -2.68 14.79 19.23
CA PRO A 120 -3.25 16.14 19.11
C PRO A 120 -2.50 17.05 18.12
N ARG A 121 -1.18 16.88 17.98
CA ARG A 121 -0.37 17.65 17.03
C ARG A 121 -0.65 17.24 15.58
N GLU A 122 -0.82 15.93 15.32
CA GLU A 122 -1.20 15.41 14.02
C GLU A 122 -2.60 15.90 13.64
N ARG A 123 -3.55 15.82 14.58
CA ARG A 123 -4.91 16.31 14.36
C ARG A 123 -4.93 17.81 14.06
N HIS A 124 -4.10 18.58 14.76
CA HIS A 124 -3.96 20.02 14.53
C HIS A 124 -3.36 20.35 13.17
N ALA A 125 -2.45 19.55 12.66
CA ALA A 125 -1.82 19.73 11.35
C ALA A 125 -2.71 19.27 10.16
N LEU A 126 -3.84 18.62 10.44
CA LEU A 126 -4.76 18.06 9.47
C LEU A 126 -6.05 18.90 9.38
N HIS A 127 -6.42 19.30 8.16
CA HIS A 127 -7.76 19.79 7.84
C HIS A 127 -8.53 18.71 7.10
N LEU A 128 -9.65 18.26 7.67
CA LEU A 128 -10.49 17.25 7.06
C LEU A 128 -11.74 17.89 6.45
N SER A 129 -11.93 17.71 5.14
CA SER A 129 -13.08 18.18 4.38
C SER A 129 -13.90 17.01 3.85
N VAL A 130 -15.21 17.07 4.02
CA VAL A 130 -16.16 16.06 3.52
C VAL A 130 -17.16 16.72 2.60
N LEU A 131 -17.29 16.19 1.39
CA LEU A 131 -18.33 16.55 0.43
C LEU A 131 -19.39 15.44 0.38
N PHE A 132 -20.62 15.77 0.75
CA PHE A 132 -21.78 14.92 0.44
C PHE A 132 -22.16 15.16 -1.02
N ALA A 133 -21.69 14.26 -1.88
CA ALA A 133 -21.72 14.41 -3.33
C ALA A 133 -23.03 13.88 -3.95
N ASN A 134 -24.15 14.00 -3.26
CA ASN A 134 -25.49 13.90 -3.82
C ASN A 134 -26.06 15.31 -3.95
N THR A 135 -26.85 15.57 -4.98
CA THR A 135 -27.57 16.85 -5.14
C THR A 135 -28.59 17.08 -4.03
N ASP A 136 -29.12 15.99 -3.45
CA ASP A 136 -29.83 16.01 -2.17
C ASP A 136 -28.99 15.29 -1.10
N PRO A 137 -28.19 16.02 -0.30
CA PRO A 137 -27.32 15.42 0.69
C PRO A 137 -28.09 14.72 1.83
N SER A 138 -29.36 15.07 2.04
CA SER A 138 -30.21 14.47 3.09
C SER A 138 -30.51 12.99 2.87
N GLN A 139 -30.26 12.50 1.67
CA GLN A 139 -30.40 11.08 1.35
C GLN A 139 -29.28 10.22 2.00
N HIS A 140 -28.15 10.84 2.34
CA HIS A 140 -27.03 10.12 2.96
C HIS A 140 -27.30 9.90 4.46
N PRO A 141 -27.15 8.67 5.01
CA PRO A 141 -27.50 8.37 6.40
C PRO A 141 -26.67 9.16 7.43
N SER A 142 -25.46 9.55 7.08
CA SER A 142 -24.59 10.33 7.96
C SER A 142 -24.81 11.84 7.89
N TRP A 143 -25.64 12.34 6.96
CA TRP A 143 -25.90 13.78 6.85
C TRP A 143 -26.59 14.31 8.12
N GLY A 144 -26.00 15.37 8.69
CA GLY A 144 -26.53 16.00 9.93
C GLY A 144 -26.25 15.24 11.22
N GLN A 145 -25.47 14.17 11.19
CA GLN A 145 -25.02 13.47 12.39
C GLN A 145 -24.10 14.37 13.23
N LYS A 146 -24.24 14.31 14.57
CA LYS A 146 -23.51 15.20 15.48
C LYS A 146 -22.00 15.00 15.45
N TRP A 147 -21.53 13.77 15.27
CA TRP A 147 -20.12 13.46 15.22
C TRP A 147 -19.40 14.15 14.06
N LEU A 148 -20.09 14.37 12.93
CA LEU A 148 -19.51 15.10 11.79
C LEU A 148 -19.07 16.50 12.19
N GLY A 149 -19.92 17.29 12.81
CA GLY A 149 -19.60 18.66 13.23
C GLY A 149 -18.55 18.76 14.35
N ARG A 150 -18.24 17.63 15.01
CA ARG A 150 -17.22 17.56 16.07
C ARG A 150 -15.87 17.06 15.58
N LEU A 151 -15.85 16.25 14.54
CA LEU A 151 -14.66 15.55 14.06
C LEU A 151 -14.14 16.09 12.74
N VAL A 152 -15.01 16.67 11.90
CA VAL A 152 -14.72 17.11 10.55
C VAL A 152 -14.64 18.63 10.52
N ASP A 153 -13.55 19.20 9.97
CA ASP A 153 -13.33 20.65 9.93
C ASP A 153 -14.24 21.36 8.94
N SER A 154 -14.57 20.69 7.83
CA SER A 154 -15.48 21.21 6.80
C SER A 154 -16.42 20.13 6.29
N VAL A 155 -17.72 20.33 6.49
CA VAL A 155 -18.76 19.48 5.94
C VAL A 155 -19.55 20.30 4.93
N SER A 156 -19.62 19.84 3.69
CA SER A 156 -20.24 20.56 2.59
C SER A 156 -21.14 19.69 1.73
N SER A 157 -22.05 20.34 1.03
CA SER A 157 -22.71 19.87 -0.18
C SER A 157 -22.34 20.85 -1.32
N TYR A 158 -22.84 20.62 -2.53
CA TYR A 158 -22.52 21.50 -3.65
C TYR A 158 -22.98 22.93 -3.40
N ASN A 159 -22.02 23.86 -3.41
CA ASN A 159 -22.25 25.29 -3.40
C ASN A 159 -21.82 25.86 -4.78
N VAL A 160 -22.72 25.79 -5.74
CA VAL A 160 -22.47 26.07 -7.15
C VAL A 160 -23.61 26.88 -7.75
N SER A 161 -23.45 27.42 -8.96
CA SER A 161 -24.52 28.13 -9.67
C SER A 161 -25.73 27.21 -9.94
N GLU A 162 -26.91 27.81 -10.14
CA GLU A 162 -28.12 27.04 -10.48
C GLU A 162 -27.97 26.22 -11.78
N GLU A 163 -27.20 26.70 -12.73
CA GLU A 163 -26.91 26.01 -13.97
C GLU A 163 -26.06 24.77 -13.72
N GLN A 164 -24.97 24.90 -12.96
CA GLN A 164 -24.11 23.78 -12.57
C GLN A 164 -24.87 22.76 -11.71
N PHE A 165 -25.73 23.25 -10.80
CA PHE A 165 -26.53 22.37 -9.96
C PHE A 165 -27.51 21.53 -10.78
N ARG A 166 -28.20 22.13 -11.76
CA ARG A 166 -29.09 21.38 -12.67
C ARG A 166 -28.30 20.36 -13.48
N HIS A 167 -27.12 20.72 -13.95
CA HIS A 167 -26.25 19.78 -14.67
C HIS A 167 -25.88 18.58 -13.79
N LEU A 168 -25.52 18.80 -12.52
CA LEU A 168 -25.25 17.71 -11.58
C LEU A 168 -26.46 16.81 -11.35
N GLN A 169 -27.68 17.39 -11.27
CA GLN A 169 -28.90 16.60 -11.19
C GLN A 169 -29.12 15.74 -12.43
N GLU A 170 -28.89 16.29 -13.60
CA GLU A 170 -28.97 15.55 -14.88
C GLU A 170 -27.95 14.39 -14.91
N LEU A 171 -26.73 14.60 -14.43
CA LEU A 171 -25.70 13.56 -14.35
C LEU A 171 -26.10 12.43 -13.38
N GLU A 172 -26.69 12.76 -12.23
CA GLU A 172 -27.22 11.78 -11.29
C GLU A 172 -28.38 10.96 -11.89
N GLU A 173 -29.36 11.62 -12.51
CA GLU A 173 -30.51 10.97 -13.15
C GLU A 173 -30.10 10.05 -14.31
N GLN A 174 -29.10 10.45 -15.07
CA GLN A 174 -28.58 9.68 -16.22
C GLN A 174 -27.54 8.63 -15.81
N HIS A 175 -27.18 8.55 -14.54
CA HIS A 175 -26.10 7.68 -14.05
C HIS A 175 -24.76 7.92 -14.77
N ASN A 176 -24.47 9.19 -15.16
CA ASN A 176 -23.20 9.57 -15.78
C ASN A 176 -22.10 9.76 -14.72
N PHE A 177 -21.68 8.65 -14.12
CA PHE A 177 -20.70 8.64 -13.03
C PHE A 177 -19.30 9.04 -13.46
N TYR A 178 -18.96 8.94 -14.75
CA TYR A 178 -17.64 9.32 -15.25
C TYR A 178 -17.45 10.84 -15.25
N GLU A 179 -18.43 11.60 -15.67
CA GLU A 179 -18.37 13.05 -15.65
C GLU A 179 -18.53 13.57 -14.22
N LYS A 180 -19.53 13.04 -13.48
CA LYS A 180 -19.77 13.42 -12.10
C LYS A 180 -18.56 13.13 -11.19
N GLY A 181 -17.92 11.98 -11.32
CA GLY A 181 -16.75 11.63 -10.52
C GLY A 181 -15.55 12.54 -10.78
N VAL A 182 -15.33 12.99 -12.01
CA VAL A 182 -14.30 14.00 -12.31
C VAL A 182 -14.68 15.34 -11.70
N TYR A 183 -15.94 15.75 -11.80
CA TYR A 183 -16.44 16.99 -11.19
C TYR A 183 -16.22 16.98 -9.66
N ASP A 184 -16.62 15.91 -8.98
CA ASP A 184 -16.45 15.75 -7.53
C ASP A 184 -14.98 15.83 -7.12
N TYR A 185 -14.10 15.18 -7.88
CA TYR A 185 -12.67 15.21 -7.62
C TYR A 185 -12.06 16.60 -7.77
N VAL A 186 -12.44 17.32 -8.82
CA VAL A 186 -12.04 18.72 -9.04
C VAL A 186 -12.58 19.63 -7.94
N TYR A 187 -13.83 19.43 -7.51
CA TYR A 187 -14.45 20.18 -6.42
C TYR A 187 -13.66 20.03 -5.12
N LEU A 188 -13.28 18.79 -4.75
CA LEU A 188 -12.46 18.52 -3.56
C LEU A 188 -11.06 19.14 -3.65
N LEU A 189 -10.39 19.03 -4.81
CA LEU A 189 -9.10 19.66 -5.02
C LEU A 189 -9.16 21.19 -4.81
N ASN A 190 -10.19 21.83 -5.35
CA ASN A 190 -10.39 23.28 -5.20
C ASN A 190 -10.70 23.66 -3.75
N GLN A 191 -11.54 22.91 -3.04
CA GLN A 191 -11.78 23.12 -1.59
C GLN A 191 -10.49 23.07 -0.79
N CYS A 192 -9.66 22.06 -1.04
CA CYS A 192 -8.37 21.94 -0.36
C CYS A 192 -7.39 23.05 -0.74
N LEU A 193 -7.42 23.57 -1.96
CA LEU A 193 -6.61 24.72 -2.35
C LEU A 193 -6.94 25.96 -1.51
N GLU A 194 -8.19 26.16 -1.11
CA GLU A 194 -8.62 27.29 -0.29
C GLU A 194 -8.04 27.28 1.12
N THR A 195 -7.72 26.09 1.68
CA THR A 195 -7.15 25.96 3.04
C THR A 195 -5.72 26.49 3.16
N GLY A 196 -5.00 26.62 2.05
CA GLY A 196 -3.59 27.00 2.06
C GLY A 196 -2.61 25.88 2.39
N ALA A 197 -3.08 24.67 2.69
CA ALA A 197 -2.23 23.53 3.02
C ALA A 197 -1.20 23.21 1.92
N PRO A 198 0.07 22.93 2.25
CA PRO A 198 1.09 22.58 1.26
C PRO A 198 0.86 21.22 0.62
N TYR A 199 0.10 20.34 1.27
CA TYR A 199 -0.22 19.01 0.75
C TYR A 199 -1.73 18.79 0.74
N ILE A 200 -2.22 18.18 -0.36
CA ILE A 200 -3.64 17.90 -0.58
C ILE A 200 -3.80 16.39 -0.72
N PHE A 201 -4.51 15.78 0.21
CA PHE A 201 -4.79 14.34 0.26
C PHE A 201 -6.22 14.07 -0.15
N ILE A 202 -6.43 13.51 -1.36
CA ILE A 202 -7.74 13.05 -1.80
C ILE A 202 -7.85 11.57 -1.59
N LEU A 203 -8.93 11.13 -0.93
CA LEU A 203 -9.19 9.72 -0.64
C LEU A 203 -10.64 9.33 -0.96
N GLU A 204 -10.86 8.04 -1.18
CA GLU A 204 -12.19 7.45 -1.39
C GLU A 204 -12.88 7.24 -0.03
N ASP A 205 -14.23 7.12 -0.04
CA ASP A 205 -15.05 6.96 1.18
C ASP A 205 -15.16 5.51 1.68
N ASP A 206 -14.41 4.60 1.05
CA ASP A 206 -14.41 3.16 1.34
C ASP A 206 -13.00 2.60 1.60
N VAL A 207 -12.22 3.35 2.36
CA VAL A 207 -10.86 2.98 2.76
C VAL A 207 -10.70 2.95 4.28
N ILE A 208 -9.80 2.11 4.79
CA ILE A 208 -9.42 2.04 6.20
C ILE A 208 -7.94 2.37 6.34
N LEU A 209 -7.61 3.35 7.18
CA LEU A 209 -6.25 3.80 7.40
C LEU A 209 -5.57 3.09 8.58
N ALA A 210 -4.26 2.86 8.45
CA ALA A 210 -3.44 2.27 9.50
C ALA A 210 -3.15 3.26 10.62
N ASP A 211 -2.87 2.75 11.82
CA ASP A 211 -2.31 3.55 12.91
C ASP A 211 -0.95 4.15 12.50
N GLY A 212 -0.73 5.43 12.80
CA GLY A 212 0.48 6.17 12.44
C GLY A 212 0.59 6.57 10.97
N TRP A 213 -0.51 6.47 10.19
CA TRP A 213 -0.51 6.83 8.77
C TRP A 213 -0.06 8.27 8.53
N PHE A 214 -0.47 9.21 9.41
CA PHE A 214 -0.19 10.63 9.23
C PHE A 214 1.31 10.94 9.41
N VAL A 215 1.89 10.56 10.55
CA VAL A 215 3.33 10.80 10.80
C VAL A 215 4.22 10.11 9.77
N LYS A 216 3.87 8.91 9.30
CA LYS A 216 4.61 8.21 8.23
C LYS A 216 4.52 8.96 6.91
N THR A 217 3.34 9.45 6.56
CA THR A 217 3.15 10.26 5.36
C THR A 217 3.94 11.56 5.42
N MET A 218 3.85 12.31 6.53
CA MET A 218 4.59 13.55 6.71
C MET A 218 6.11 13.34 6.67
N ASN A 219 6.61 12.26 7.27
CA ASN A 219 8.03 11.90 7.19
C ASN A 219 8.46 11.59 5.74
N GLY A 220 7.62 10.89 4.97
CA GLY A 220 7.86 10.65 3.56
C GLY A 220 7.90 11.95 2.73
N LEU A 221 6.94 12.85 2.97
CA LEU A 221 6.86 14.15 2.30
C LEU A 221 8.07 15.04 2.66
N HIS A 222 8.50 15.02 3.91
CA HIS A 222 9.70 15.74 4.34
C HIS A 222 10.97 15.21 3.64
N GLN A 223 11.12 13.88 3.50
CA GLN A 223 12.24 13.30 2.76
C GLN A 223 12.26 13.76 1.29
N LEU A 224 11.07 13.94 0.68
CA LEU A 224 10.94 14.44 -0.69
C LEU A 224 11.31 15.93 -0.81
N SER A 225 11.08 16.72 0.22
CA SER A 225 11.33 18.16 0.21
C SER A 225 12.78 18.51 0.60
N HIS A 226 13.37 17.80 1.56
CA HIS A 226 14.64 18.18 2.22
C HIS A 226 15.72 17.09 2.17
N GLY A 227 15.42 15.84 1.80
CA GLY A 227 16.35 14.72 1.81
C GLY A 227 17.39 14.75 0.69
N SER A 228 18.37 13.85 0.75
CA SER A 228 19.33 13.60 -0.34
C SER A 228 18.67 13.14 -1.65
N THR A 229 17.42 12.73 -1.56
CA THR A 229 16.51 12.37 -2.67
C THR A 229 15.53 13.49 -2.99
N ALA A 230 15.78 14.74 -2.50
CA ALA A 230 14.90 15.87 -2.74
C ALA A 230 14.57 15.98 -4.23
N ARG A 231 13.30 15.82 -4.55
CA ARG A 231 12.76 15.87 -5.91
C ARG A 231 11.98 17.16 -6.07
N ASN A 232 12.66 18.25 -6.22
CA ASN A 232 12.06 19.60 -6.38
C ASN A 232 10.89 19.55 -7.37
N ASN A 233 9.66 19.36 -6.88
CA ASN A 233 8.40 19.46 -7.63
C ASN A 233 8.31 18.64 -8.95
N THR A 234 9.10 17.58 -9.06
CA THR A 234 9.12 16.68 -10.23
C THR A 234 8.22 15.45 -10.07
N TRP A 235 7.35 15.47 -9.06
CA TRP A 235 6.43 14.37 -8.77
C TRP A 235 4.98 14.88 -8.72
N ILE A 236 4.04 14.02 -9.14
CA ILE A 236 2.62 14.39 -9.21
C ILE A 236 1.90 14.05 -7.90
N TYR A 237 2.14 12.87 -7.34
CA TYR A 237 1.52 12.41 -6.11
C TYR A 237 2.41 11.42 -5.34
N LEU A 238 2.12 11.29 -4.04
CA LEU A 238 2.53 10.19 -3.18
C LEU A 238 1.28 9.36 -2.87
N ARG A 239 1.19 8.13 -3.42
CA ARG A 239 0.06 7.24 -3.13
C ARG A 239 0.27 6.49 -1.83
N LEU A 240 -0.79 6.38 -1.04
CA LEU A 240 -0.80 5.62 0.22
C LEU A 240 -1.32 4.19 0.04
N PHE A 241 -1.87 3.90 -1.11
CA PHE A 241 -2.27 2.58 -1.60
C PHE A 241 -1.63 2.30 -2.96
N TYR A 242 -1.24 1.07 -3.21
CA TYR A 242 -0.80 0.59 -4.53
C TYR A 242 -1.16 -0.87 -4.73
N THR A 243 -1.36 -1.27 -5.97
CA THR A 243 -1.68 -2.65 -6.33
C THR A 243 -0.45 -3.54 -6.17
N GLU A 244 -0.42 -4.37 -5.13
CA GLU A 244 0.72 -5.25 -4.86
C GLU A 244 0.91 -6.30 -5.94
N THR A 245 -0.18 -6.80 -6.54
CA THR A 245 -0.10 -7.78 -7.63
C THR A 245 0.64 -7.28 -8.87
N SER A 246 0.76 -5.95 -9.04
CA SER A 246 1.54 -5.36 -10.13
C SER A 246 3.05 -5.38 -9.89
N LEU A 247 3.49 -5.68 -8.67
CA LEU A 247 4.90 -5.69 -8.27
C LEU A 247 5.55 -7.08 -8.35
N MET A 248 4.92 -8.05 -8.99
CA MET A 248 5.47 -9.39 -9.24
C MET A 248 6.73 -9.31 -10.13
N TRP A 249 7.50 -10.40 -10.16
CA TRP A 249 8.59 -10.53 -11.12
C TRP A 249 8.09 -10.31 -12.56
N SER A 250 8.71 -9.38 -13.27
CA SER A 250 8.37 -9.06 -14.65
C SER A 250 9.59 -9.19 -15.57
N SER A 251 9.34 -9.24 -16.89
CA SER A 251 10.39 -9.22 -17.91
C SER A 251 11.28 -7.97 -17.87
N ASP A 252 10.81 -6.89 -17.23
CA ASP A 252 11.54 -5.64 -17.09
C ASP A 252 12.57 -5.68 -15.95
N ASP A 253 12.37 -6.60 -15.00
CA ASP A 253 13.32 -6.80 -13.91
C ASP A 253 14.63 -7.42 -14.43
N PHE A 254 15.74 -6.73 -14.23
CA PHE A 254 17.05 -7.19 -14.70
C PHE A 254 17.39 -8.62 -14.26
N TRP A 255 17.21 -8.94 -12.98
CA TRP A 255 17.54 -10.26 -12.43
C TRP A 255 16.57 -11.35 -12.86
N TYR A 256 15.30 -11.01 -13.13
CA TYR A 256 14.34 -11.98 -13.65
C TYR A 256 14.58 -12.28 -15.13
N ARG A 257 14.78 -11.24 -15.94
CA ARG A 257 15.13 -11.38 -17.36
C ARG A 257 16.45 -12.13 -17.56
N ASN A 258 17.42 -11.93 -16.68
CA ASN A 258 18.73 -12.55 -16.73
C ASN A 258 18.87 -13.69 -15.70
N MET A 259 17.78 -14.37 -15.34
CA MET A 259 17.78 -15.48 -14.38
C MET A 259 18.85 -16.54 -14.67
N PRO A 260 19.08 -17.02 -15.93
CA PRO A 260 20.16 -17.96 -16.23
C PRO A 260 21.56 -17.42 -15.82
N LEU A 261 21.81 -16.15 -16.04
CA LEU A 261 23.07 -15.50 -15.63
C LEU A 261 23.21 -15.47 -14.09
N ALA A 262 22.12 -15.13 -13.38
CA ALA A 262 22.11 -15.15 -11.91
C ALA A 262 22.45 -16.55 -11.36
N PHE A 263 21.84 -17.60 -11.91
CA PHE A 263 22.13 -18.99 -11.55
C PHE A 263 23.60 -19.34 -11.81
N LEU A 264 24.13 -19.01 -12.99
CA LEU A 264 25.53 -19.27 -13.34
C LEU A 264 26.51 -18.55 -12.42
N LEU A 265 26.22 -17.28 -12.06
CA LEU A 265 27.04 -16.50 -11.13
C LEU A 265 27.06 -17.12 -9.72
N VAL A 266 25.89 -17.52 -9.18
CA VAL A 266 25.83 -18.12 -7.85
C VAL A 266 26.50 -19.49 -7.83
N MET A 267 26.25 -20.33 -8.85
CA MET A 267 26.87 -21.63 -8.99
C MET A 267 28.40 -21.52 -9.15
N GLY A 268 28.88 -20.60 -10.01
CA GLY A 268 30.28 -20.36 -10.24
C GLY A 268 31.01 -19.84 -9.01
N SER A 269 30.39 -18.88 -8.29
CA SER A 269 30.93 -18.35 -7.03
C SER A 269 30.99 -19.43 -5.95
N GLY A 270 29.97 -20.24 -5.81
CA GLY A 270 29.91 -21.36 -4.88
C GLY A 270 30.98 -22.42 -5.21
N CYS A 271 31.16 -22.75 -6.50
CA CYS A 271 32.19 -23.67 -6.97
C CYS A 271 33.59 -23.15 -6.64
N ALA A 272 33.87 -21.89 -6.98
CA ALA A 272 35.12 -21.24 -6.68
C ALA A 272 35.44 -21.26 -5.17
N LEU A 273 34.46 -20.91 -4.34
CA LEU A 273 34.58 -20.93 -2.89
C LEU A 273 34.93 -22.35 -2.35
N LEU A 274 34.21 -23.37 -2.80
CA LEU A 274 34.47 -24.76 -2.39
C LEU A 274 35.85 -25.25 -2.82
N LEU A 275 36.29 -24.89 -4.01
CA LEU A 275 37.66 -25.20 -4.51
C LEU A 275 38.72 -24.48 -3.69
N LEU A 276 38.54 -23.22 -3.32
CA LEU A 276 39.42 -22.48 -2.44
C LEU A 276 39.47 -23.12 -1.04
N ILE A 277 38.34 -23.49 -0.44
CA ILE A 277 38.29 -24.19 0.85
C ILE A 277 39.09 -25.49 0.76
N ARG A 278 38.87 -26.31 -0.27
CA ARG A 278 39.60 -27.55 -0.48
C ARG A 278 41.11 -27.36 -0.65
N ARG A 279 41.51 -26.25 -1.25
CA ARG A 279 42.94 -25.91 -1.46
C ARG A 279 43.60 -25.47 -0.16
N HIS A 280 42.95 -24.59 0.60
CA HIS A 280 43.56 -23.98 1.79
C HIS A 280 43.45 -24.85 3.05
N TRP A 281 42.43 -25.73 3.14
CA TRP A 281 42.23 -26.64 4.28
C TRP A 281 42.36 -28.11 3.84
N PRO A 282 43.57 -28.72 3.92
CA PRO A 282 43.82 -30.10 3.46
C PRO A 282 42.90 -31.15 4.10
N GLY A 283 42.46 -30.94 5.35
CA GLY A 283 41.53 -31.84 6.05
C GLY A 283 40.13 -31.96 5.40
N THR A 284 39.75 -31.01 4.55
CA THR A 284 38.46 -31.03 3.85
C THR A 284 38.47 -31.83 2.56
N ARG A 285 39.63 -32.23 2.03
CA ARG A 285 39.80 -32.87 0.71
C ARG A 285 38.97 -34.16 0.55
N ALA A 286 38.92 -34.95 1.61
CA ALA A 286 38.13 -36.19 1.59
C ALA A 286 36.63 -35.95 1.49
N SER A 287 36.12 -34.93 2.19
CA SER A 287 34.69 -34.54 2.20
C SER A 287 34.32 -33.74 0.97
N LEU A 288 35.20 -32.82 0.51
CA LEU A 288 34.99 -31.99 -0.69
C LEU A 288 35.65 -32.65 -1.93
N ASN A 289 35.33 -33.91 -2.18
CA ASN A 289 35.72 -34.56 -3.43
C ASN A 289 34.93 -33.99 -4.64
N ASN A 290 35.35 -34.33 -5.86
CA ASN A 290 34.72 -33.78 -7.06
C ASN A 290 33.21 -34.06 -7.15
N TRP A 291 32.74 -35.24 -6.69
CA TRP A 291 31.34 -35.57 -6.69
C TRP A 291 30.54 -34.73 -5.68
N THR A 292 31.13 -34.42 -4.52
CA THR A 292 30.49 -33.54 -3.51
C THR A 292 30.40 -32.11 -4.07
N ILE A 293 31.45 -31.58 -4.67
CA ILE A 293 31.44 -30.25 -5.27
C ILE A 293 30.42 -30.20 -6.41
N ALA A 294 30.35 -31.20 -7.28
CA ALA A 294 29.37 -31.26 -8.35
C ALA A 294 27.96 -31.32 -7.80
N ALA A 295 27.68 -32.15 -6.78
CA ALA A 295 26.37 -32.26 -6.14
C ALA A 295 25.92 -30.91 -5.53
N VAL A 296 26.82 -30.21 -4.84
CA VAL A 296 26.50 -28.88 -4.29
C VAL A 296 26.26 -27.85 -5.39
N CYS A 297 27.16 -27.76 -6.37
CA CYS A 297 27.09 -26.71 -7.39
C CYS A 297 25.97 -26.93 -8.41
N LEU A 298 25.66 -28.18 -8.77
CA LEU A 298 24.67 -28.49 -9.82
C LEU A 298 23.27 -28.85 -9.28
N VAL A 299 23.14 -29.14 -7.98
CA VAL A 299 21.87 -29.53 -7.39
C VAL A 299 21.48 -28.60 -6.25
N VAL A 300 22.31 -28.51 -5.20
CA VAL A 300 21.93 -27.77 -3.98
C VAL A 300 21.82 -26.27 -4.27
N ILE A 301 22.86 -25.67 -4.84
CA ILE A 301 22.86 -24.22 -5.12
C ILE A 301 21.69 -23.82 -6.03
N PRO A 302 21.46 -24.48 -7.18
CA PRO A 302 20.33 -24.12 -8.04
C PRO A 302 18.97 -24.30 -7.35
N ALA A 303 18.79 -25.35 -6.55
CA ALA A 303 17.55 -25.58 -5.83
C ALA A 303 17.23 -24.42 -4.86
N PHE A 304 18.19 -24.01 -4.03
CA PHE A 304 17.99 -22.89 -3.11
C PHE A 304 17.90 -21.54 -3.85
N THR A 305 18.66 -21.33 -4.94
CA THR A 305 18.51 -20.14 -5.78
C THR A 305 17.09 -20.06 -6.37
N GLY A 306 16.56 -21.18 -6.88
CA GLY A 306 15.19 -21.25 -7.35
C GLY A 306 14.16 -20.93 -6.26
N LEU A 307 14.39 -21.44 -5.03
CA LEU A 307 13.51 -21.13 -3.90
C LEU A 307 13.50 -19.62 -3.56
N LEU A 308 14.64 -18.92 -3.66
CA LEU A 308 14.71 -17.47 -3.48
C LEU A 308 13.85 -16.72 -4.51
N TYR A 309 13.88 -17.13 -5.79
CA TYR A 309 12.98 -16.57 -6.79
C TYR A 309 11.51 -16.87 -6.48
N MET A 310 11.21 -18.08 -5.97
CA MET A 310 9.85 -18.46 -5.60
C MET A 310 9.32 -17.68 -4.38
N MET A 311 10.17 -17.22 -3.48
CA MET A 311 9.74 -16.40 -2.34
C MET A 311 9.11 -15.06 -2.75
N GLY A 312 9.49 -14.54 -3.90
CA GLY A 312 9.03 -13.25 -4.41
C GLY A 312 10.09 -12.14 -4.34
N LYS A 313 9.87 -11.13 -5.17
CA LYS A 313 10.83 -10.05 -5.41
C LYS A 313 11.19 -9.25 -4.14
N TYR A 314 10.19 -9.00 -3.30
CA TYR A 314 10.33 -8.13 -2.13
C TYR A 314 10.34 -8.88 -0.79
N SER A 315 10.41 -10.22 -0.81
CA SER A 315 10.41 -11.03 0.43
C SER A 315 11.69 -10.90 1.25
N LEU A 316 12.84 -10.67 0.58
CA LEU A 316 14.13 -10.48 1.25
C LEU A 316 14.46 -9.02 1.52
N LEU A 317 13.99 -8.13 0.66
CA LEU A 317 14.20 -6.68 0.75
C LEU A 317 12.84 -6.03 0.55
N PRO A 318 12.00 -5.93 1.60
CA PRO A 318 10.72 -5.29 1.54
C PRO A 318 10.84 -3.85 1.05
N LEU A 319 9.80 -3.35 0.38
CA LEU A 319 9.72 -1.94 0.05
C LEU A 319 9.47 -1.15 1.34
N GLU A 320 10.28 -0.12 1.57
CA GLU A 320 10.17 0.77 2.73
C GLU A 320 10.36 2.23 2.35
N GLY A 321 9.59 3.11 3.00
CA GLY A 321 9.66 4.55 2.76
C GLY A 321 9.09 4.96 1.42
N VAL A 322 9.56 6.07 0.88
CA VAL A 322 9.10 6.60 -0.40
C VAL A 322 9.79 5.86 -1.55
N VAL A 323 8.99 5.23 -2.40
CA VAL A 323 9.45 4.46 -3.55
C VAL A 323 8.86 5.00 -4.85
N GLU A 324 9.61 4.92 -5.93
CA GLU A 324 9.14 5.31 -7.26
C GLU A 324 8.32 4.18 -7.88
N MET A 325 7.11 4.50 -8.35
CA MET A 325 6.19 3.58 -9.00
C MET A 325 5.59 4.21 -10.26
N ASN A 326 6.38 4.28 -11.33
CA ASN A 326 5.99 4.90 -12.61
C ASN A 326 5.17 3.96 -13.52
N GLY A 327 4.99 2.71 -13.15
CA GLY A 327 4.10 1.80 -13.88
C GLY A 327 2.63 2.21 -13.69
N PRO A 328 1.72 1.83 -14.62
CA PRO A 328 0.31 2.17 -14.50
C PRO A 328 -0.22 1.71 -13.14
N GLY A 329 -0.62 2.69 -12.34
CA GLY A 329 -1.19 2.47 -11.02
C GLY A 329 -2.70 2.49 -11.11
N CYS A 330 -3.37 1.44 -10.63
CA CYS A 330 -4.80 1.51 -10.39
C CYS A 330 -5.08 2.47 -9.24
N CYS A 331 -6.06 3.26 -9.44
CA CYS A 331 -7.05 3.70 -8.48
C CYS A 331 -6.65 4.94 -7.65
N THR A 332 -7.67 5.67 -7.22
CA THR A 332 -7.57 6.94 -6.49
C THR A 332 -7.85 6.80 -4.99
N GLN A 333 -7.68 5.58 -4.42
CA GLN A 333 -8.01 5.30 -3.02
C GLN A 333 -7.37 6.25 -2.01
N GLY A 334 -6.17 6.77 -2.33
CA GLY A 334 -5.52 7.75 -1.48
C GLY A 334 -4.28 8.34 -2.13
N LEU A 335 -4.38 9.56 -2.64
CA LEU A 335 -3.33 10.28 -3.34
C LEU A 335 -3.03 11.61 -2.63
N VAL A 336 -1.77 11.80 -2.23
CA VAL A 336 -1.28 13.05 -1.65
C VAL A 336 -0.56 13.85 -2.74
N PHE A 337 -1.08 15.02 -3.07
CA PHE A 337 -0.54 15.93 -4.07
C PHE A 337 0.23 17.08 -3.42
N PRO A 338 1.37 17.52 -3.96
CA PRO A 338 1.95 18.79 -3.60
C PRO A 338 1.06 19.91 -4.16
N ARG A 339 0.77 20.92 -3.33
CA ARG A 339 -0.15 22.01 -3.67
C ARG A 339 0.11 22.66 -5.03
N GLU A 340 1.37 22.85 -5.36
CA GLU A 340 1.79 23.51 -6.60
C GLU A 340 1.43 22.75 -7.88
N GLN A 341 1.21 21.44 -7.81
CA GLN A 341 0.80 20.64 -8.98
C GLN A 341 -0.71 20.66 -9.19
N VAL A 342 -1.49 20.98 -8.17
CA VAL A 342 -2.94 20.85 -8.19
C VAL A 342 -3.62 21.79 -9.19
N PRO A 343 -3.26 23.08 -9.34
CA PRO A 343 -3.93 23.97 -10.31
C PRO A 343 -3.83 23.47 -11.76
N ALA A 344 -2.67 22.95 -12.16
CA ALA A 344 -2.47 22.43 -13.51
C ALA A 344 -3.21 21.08 -13.71
N LEU A 345 -3.26 20.24 -12.68
CA LEU A 345 -4.05 19.01 -12.70
C LEU A 345 -5.55 19.31 -12.81
N VAL A 346 -6.08 20.26 -12.04
CA VAL A 346 -7.47 20.71 -12.10
C VAL A 346 -7.83 21.17 -13.52
N ALA A 347 -7.02 22.06 -14.11
CA ALA A 347 -7.24 22.52 -15.46
C ALA A 347 -7.30 21.38 -16.49
N ARG A 348 -6.46 20.36 -16.30
CA ARG A 348 -6.46 19.17 -17.17
C ARG A 348 -7.71 18.32 -17.00
N LEU A 349 -8.17 18.10 -15.77
CA LEU A 349 -9.38 17.34 -15.48
C LEU A 349 -10.63 18.05 -16.01
N GLU A 350 -10.72 19.37 -15.85
CA GLU A 350 -11.81 20.22 -16.40
C GLU A 350 -11.83 20.23 -17.93
N GLU A 351 -10.67 20.22 -18.59
CA GLU A 351 -10.58 20.09 -20.04
C GLU A 351 -11.15 18.76 -20.54
N LYS A 352 -10.83 17.68 -19.86
CA LYS A 352 -11.28 16.31 -20.23
C LYS A 352 -12.75 16.06 -19.89
N LYS A 353 -13.26 16.64 -18.81
CA LYS A 353 -14.63 16.59 -18.28
C LYS A 353 -15.10 15.22 -17.80
N ALA A 354 -14.87 14.16 -18.57
CA ALA A 354 -15.40 12.83 -18.27
C ALA A 354 -14.36 11.73 -18.54
N GLY A 355 -14.31 10.74 -17.67
CA GLY A 355 -13.40 9.58 -17.77
C GLY A 355 -13.13 8.93 -16.43
N GLN A 356 -12.29 7.92 -16.43
CA GLN A 356 -11.74 7.36 -15.19
C GLN A 356 -10.69 8.33 -14.64
N THR A 357 -10.94 8.89 -13.48
CA THR A 357 -10.11 9.93 -12.86
C THR A 357 -8.66 9.47 -12.66
N ASP A 358 -8.45 8.22 -12.21
CA ASP A 358 -7.13 7.62 -12.08
C ASP A 358 -6.38 7.60 -13.41
N SER A 359 -7.03 7.11 -14.47
CA SER A 359 -6.42 7.05 -15.81
C SER A 359 -6.08 8.45 -16.35
N MET A 360 -6.91 9.45 -16.07
CA MET A 360 -6.66 10.84 -16.47
C MET A 360 -5.46 11.45 -15.74
N ILE A 361 -5.30 11.14 -14.44
CA ILE A 361 -4.13 11.57 -13.64
C ILE A 361 -2.85 10.87 -14.15
N GLU A 362 -2.92 9.58 -14.46
CA GLU A 362 -1.81 8.81 -15.01
C GLU A 362 -1.37 9.37 -16.38
N GLU A 363 -2.34 9.64 -17.27
CA GLU A 363 -2.07 10.25 -18.59
C GLU A 363 -1.42 11.63 -18.45
N TYR A 364 -1.89 12.44 -17.49
CA TYR A 364 -1.30 13.75 -17.20
C TYR A 364 0.15 13.62 -16.74
N ALA A 365 0.43 12.67 -15.83
CA ALA A 365 1.78 12.41 -15.37
C ALA A 365 2.72 11.95 -16.50
N ASP A 366 2.23 11.11 -17.43
CA ASP A 366 3.00 10.67 -18.60
C ASP A 366 3.33 11.83 -19.53
N GLN A 367 2.35 12.72 -19.81
CA GLN A 367 2.53 13.86 -20.69
C GLN A 367 3.47 14.92 -20.12
N THR A 368 3.48 15.09 -18.80
CA THR A 368 4.31 16.09 -18.11
C THR A 368 5.66 15.55 -17.64
N GLY A 369 5.86 14.24 -17.67
CA GLY A 369 7.07 13.58 -17.15
C GLY A 369 7.20 13.62 -15.64
N LEU A 370 6.10 13.88 -14.91
CA LEU A 370 6.08 13.89 -13.45
C LEU A 370 6.19 12.47 -12.88
N THR A 371 7.02 12.31 -11.86
CA THR A 371 7.24 11.03 -11.20
C THR A 371 6.05 10.65 -10.31
N ARG A 372 5.68 9.39 -10.30
CA ARG A 372 4.69 8.81 -9.40
C ARG A 372 5.39 8.12 -8.25
N LEU A 373 4.97 8.43 -7.05
CA LEU A 373 5.59 7.92 -5.82
C LEU A 373 4.57 7.13 -5.01
N ALA A 374 5.06 6.18 -4.21
CA ALA A 374 4.26 5.44 -3.25
C ALA A 374 4.95 5.39 -1.88
N LEU A 375 4.17 5.39 -0.82
CA LEU A 375 4.64 5.16 0.54
C LEU A 375 4.50 3.67 0.87
N ALA A 376 5.62 3.02 1.13
CA ALA A 376 5.67 1.61 1.48
C ALA A 376 6.11 1.41 2.95
N PRO A 377 5.49 0.48 3.70
CA PRO A 377 4.30 -0.27 3.32
C PRO A 377 3.05 0.62 3.18
N GLN A 378 2.02 0.09 2.54
CA GLN A 378 0.75 0.79 2.32
C GLN A 378 0.13 1.25 3.63
N GLN A 379 -0.47 2.46 3.62
CA GLN A 379 -1.06 3.06 4.81
C GLN A 379 -2.59 2.92 4.85
N LEU A 380 -3.19 2.38 3.80
CA LEU A 380 -4.63 2.15 3.75
C LEU A 380 -4.99 0.85 3.02
N GLN A 381 -6.17 0.30 3.38
CA GLN A 381 -6.84 -0.80 2.72
C GLN A 381 -8.11 -0.32 2.07
N HIS A 382 -8.37 -0.72 0.84
CA HIS A 382 -9.66 -0.52 0.20
C HIS A 382 -10.65 -1.60 0.69
N VAL A 383 -11.76 -1.17 1.27
CA VAL A 383 -12.77 -2.05 1.87
C VAL A 383 -14.08 -2.10 1.07
N GLY A 384 -14.23 -1.24 0.07
CA GLY A 384 -15.38 -1.22 -0.82
C GLY A 384 -15.40 -2.44 -1.73
N LEU A 385 -16.27 -3.40 -1.46
CA LEU A 385 -16.45 -4.59 -2.30
C LEU A 385 -17.42 -4.35 -3.47
N ARG A 386 -18.19 -3.28 -3.42
CA ARG A 386 -19.15 -2.90 -4.45
C ARG A 386 -18.99 -1.44 -4.81
N SER A 387 -18.97 -1.18 -6.10
CA SER A 387 -18.93 0.18 -6.62
C SER A 387 -20.20 0.94 -6.21
N SER A 388 -20.04 2.18 -5.74
CA SER A 388 -21.17 3.10 -5.54
C SER A 388 -21.83 3.53 -6.85
N ARG A 389 -21.15 3.29 -7.99
CA ARG A 389 -21.58 3.76 -9.32
C ARG A 389 -22.55 2.79 -9.98
N ASP A 390 -22.18 1.50 -10.05
CA ASP A 390 -22.91 0.50 -10.85
C ASP A 390 -23.37 -0.72 -10.02
N ASN A 391 -23.19 -0.72 -8.69
CA ASN A 391 -23.40 -1.88 -7.81
C ASN A 391 -22.66 -3.16 -8.25
N LEU A 392 -21.65 -3.02 -9.09
CA LEU A 392 -20.82 -4.13 -9.57
C LEU A 392 -19.80 -4.51 -8.49
N GLU A 393 -19.55 -5.81 -8.38
CA GLU A 393 -18.45 -6.29 -7.55
C GLU A 393 -17.11 -5.80 -8.11
N ILE A 394 -16.29 -5.20 -7.25
CA ILE A 394 -14.97 -4.74 -7.62
C ILE A 394 -14.01 -5.94 -7.74
N ASN A 395 -13.06 -5.86 -8.67
CA ASN A 395 -11.98 -6.83 -8.75
C ASN A 395 -11.04 -6.70 -7.55
N THR A 396 -11.31 -7.50 -6.52
CA THR A 396 -10.54 -7.50 -5.26
C THR A 396 -9.04 -7.76 -5.47
N GLN A 397 -8.63 -8.44 -6.54
CA GLN A 397 -7.22 -8.71 -6.81
C GLN A 397 -6.42 -7.43 -7.11
N SER A 398 -7.06 -6.44 -7.74
CA SER A 398 -6.42 -5.18 -8.09
C SER A 398 -6.54 -4.10 -7.01
N THR A 399 -7.46 -4.27 -6.06
CA THR A 399 -7.78 -3.25 -5.05
C THR A 399 -7.50 -3.69 -3.61
N TRP A 400 -6.86 -4.84 -3.41
CA TRP A 400 -6.56 -5.38 -2.10
C TRP A 400 -5.10 -5.15 -1.69
N ALA A 401 -4.89 -4.64 -0.48
CA ALA A 401 -3.59 -4.52 0.15
C ALA A 401 -3.31 -5.74 1.03
N PHE A 402 -2.59 -6.73 0.50
CA PHE A 402 -2.33 -8.00 1.20
C PHE A 402 -1.46 -7.83 2.43
N TRP A 403 -0.42 -6.99 2.35
CA TRP A 403 0.48 -6.71 3.46
C TRP A 403 -0.20 -5.86 4.55
N PHE A 404 -1.18 -5.05 4.20
CA PHE A 404 -1.95 -4.29 5.17
C PHE A 404 -2.67 -5.21 6.17
N GLU A 405 -3.21 -6.34 5.72
CA GLU A 405 -3.90 -7.31 6.57
C GLU A 405 -2.94 -8.11 7.49
N GLU A 406 -1.64 -8.11 7.21
CA GLU A 406 -0.60 -8.74 8.04
C GLU A 406 -0.08 -7.82 9.16
N ASN A 407 -0.55 -6.58 9.25
CA ASN A 407 -0.14 -5.64 10.29
C ASN A 407 -0.49 -6.16 11.68
N ASP A 408 0.47 -6.00 12.61
CA ASP A 408 0.25 -6.17 14.04
C ASP A 408 -0.05 -4.82 14.68
N ALA A 409 -1.25 -4.67 15.25
CA ALA A 409 -1.73 -3.40 15.82
C ALA A 409 -0.83 -2.88 16.96
N ARG A 410 -0.22 -3.79 17.76
CA ARG A 410 0.66 -3.39 18.87
C ARG A 410 1.99 -2.86 18.34
N GLN A 411 2.52 -3.50 17.29
CA GLN A 411 3.75 -3.05 16.65
C GLN A 411 3.55 -1.69 15.96
N LEU A 412 2.44 -1.50 15.24
CA LEU A 412 2.14 -0.22 14.60
C LEU A 412 1.96 0.90 15.62
N LYS A 413 1.28 0.64 16.73
CA LYS A 413 1.14 1.64 17.81
C LYS A 413 2.49 2.01 18.41
N ALA A 414 3.34 1.03 18.73
CA ALA A 414 4.67 1.28 19.24
C ALA A 414 5.57 2.03 18.22
N GLU A 415 5.40 1.74 16.93
CA GLU A 415 6.07 2.47 15.87
C GLU A 415 5.58 3.90 15.76
N HIS A 416 4.27 4.14 15.83
CA HIS A 416 3.66 5.46 15.83
C HIS A 416 4.21 6.31 16.98
N GLU A 417 4.15 5.81 18.22
CA GLU A 417 4.69 6.49 19.41
C GLU A 417 6.19 6.81 19.27
N ARG A 418 6.97 5.87 18.70
CA ARG A 418 8.40 6.07 18.45
C ARG A 418 8.65 7.14 17.39
N LEU A 419 7.90 7.15 16.30
CA LEU A 419 8.03 8.15 15.24
C LEU A 419 7.67 9.54 15.74
N LEU A 420 6.63 9.67 16.53
CA LEU A 420 6.27 10.94 17.19
C LEU A 420 7.34 11.42 18.18
N ALA A 421 8.00 10.52 18.88
CA ALA A 421 9.08 10.88 19.82
C ALA A 421 10.41 11.20 19.10
N ALA A 422 10.69 10.54 17.98
CA ALA A 422 11.93 10.73 17.22
C ALA A 422 11.87 11.92 16.27
N SER A 423 10.69 12.28 15.81
CA SER A 423 10.51 13.48 14.99
C SER A 423 10.79 14.68 15.88
N ASP A 424 11.86 15.39 15.64
CA ASP A 424 12.08 16.73 16.19
C ASP A 424 11.03 17.72 15.66
N HIS A 425 9.87 17.24 15.34
CA HIS A 425 8.66 17.91 14.85
C HIS A 425 8.95 19.04 13.86
N TYR A 426 10.02 18.89 13.07
CA TYR A 426 10.45 19.89 12.08
C TYR A 426 9.33 20.24 11.11
N TRP A 427 8.41 19.32 10.85
CA TRP A 427 7.24 19.56 10.02
C TRP A 427 6.09 20.26 10.78
N LEU A 428 6.19 20.45 12.11
CA LEU A 428 5.23 21.21 12.93
C LEU A 428 5.75 22.61 13.32
N LEU A 429 7.03 22.91 13.09
CA LEU A 429 7.68 24.14 13.53
C LEU A 429 7.88 25.18 12.41
N ASP A 430 7.72 24.80 11.14
CA ASP A 430 7.76 25.67 9.97
C ASP A 430 6.35 26.14 9.55
#